data_024ac1144d0c3d66cc8e11f303f0a389
#
_entry.id   024ac1144d0c3d66cc8e11f303f0a389
#
_cell.length_a   1.000
_cell.length_b   1.000
_cell.length_c   1.000
_cell.angle_alpha   90.00
_cell.angle_beta   90.00
_cell.angle_gamma   90.00
#
_symmetry.space_group_name_H-M   'P 1'
#
loop_
_entity.id
_entity.type
_entity.pdbx_description
1 polymer ?
#
loop_
_entity_poly.entity_id
_entity_poly.type
_entity_poly.pdbx_seq_one_letter_code
_entity_poly.pdbx_strand_id
1 'polypeptide(L)'
;KKNFNKKMKLKSLLSVFTISIVALTSACSTKNAGPSADPDKLIVALIPDENAATVIQDNQGLKDYLTEAFDKEIELVVTTDYSSMIEAARNDRLDLAYFGPLSYVLAKAVSDIEPFAARIKGGTKTYNSCIIGNTKKGVTSFDDIKGTTFALGDPASTSSRLFPELTLAENGLTKGKDFQGVFLGSHDAVAL
;
A
#
# COMPACT_ATOMS: atom_id res chain seq x y z
N LYS A 1 38.62 -67.80 -9.26
CA LYS A 1 37.11 -67.82 -9.49
C LYS A 1 36.32 -66.75 -8.76
N LYS A 2 36.96 -65.74 -8.11
CA LYS A 2 36.23 -64.70 -7.31
C LYS A 2 36.17 -63.30 -7.94
N ASN A 3 36.84 -63.05 -9.07
CA ASN A 3 36.96 -61.70 -9.66
C ASN A 3 36.06 -61.45 -10.89
N PHE A 4 35.34 -62.45 -11.38
CA PHE A 4 34.46 -62.29 -12.58
C PHE A 4 33.10 -61.72 -12.27
N ASN A 5 32.54 -61.96 -11.07
CA ASN A 5 31.19 -61.53 -10.69
C ASN A 5 31.12 -60.06 -10.20
N LYS A 6 32.27 -59.40 -9.96
CA LYS A 6 32.24 -58.00 -9.46
C LYS A 6 32.11 -56.97 -10.57
N LYS A 7 32.54 -57.33 -11.81
CA LYS A 7 32.46 -56.42 -12.97
C LYS A 7 31.06 -56.38 -13.64
N MET A 8 30.28 -57.41 -13.44
CA MET A 8 28.95 -57.48 -14.07
C MET A 8 27.87 -56.72 -13.29
N LYS A 9 28.04 -56.58 -11.97
CA LYS A 9 27.09 -55.80 -11.13
C LYS A 9 27.27 -54.29 -11.25
N LEU A 10 28.46 -53.83 -11.65
CA LEU A 10 28.75 -52.39 -11.77
C LEU A 10 28.19 -51.77 -13.06
N LYS A 11 28.09 -52.56 -14.14
CA LYS A 11 27.53 -52.10 -15.42
C LYS A 11 26.00 -52.00 -15.41
N SER A 12 25.33 -52.81 -14.59
CA SER A 12 23.89 -52.81 -14.43
C SER A 12 23.42 -51.63 -13.55
N LEU A 13 24.21 -51.16 -12.59
CA LEU A 13 23.90 -50.00 -11.77
C LEU A 13 24.08 -48.64 -12.49
N LEU A 14 25.01 -48.57 -13.45
CA LEU A 14 25.19 -47.34 -14.24
C LEU A 14 24.08 -47.11 -15.27
N SER A 15 23.44 -48.19 -15.74
CA SER A 15 22.37 -48.10 -16.78
C SER A 15 21.02 -47.63 -16.22
N VAL A 16 20.76 -47.79 -14.91
CA VAL A 16 19.52 -47.37 -14.26
C VAL A 16 19.61 -45.91 -13.83
N PHE A 17 20.81 -45.36 -13.61
CA PHE A 17 21.01 -43.99 -13.15
C PHE A 17 20.92 -42.92 -14.27
N THR A 18 21.15 -43.34 -15.54
CA THR A 18 21.10 -42.43 -16.69
C THR A 18 19.68 -42.18 -17.23
N ILE A 19 18.72 -43.05 -16.91
CA ILE A 19 17.30 -42.87 -17.38
C ILE A 19 16.49 -42.00 -16.45
N SER A 20 16.90 -41.83 -15.17
CA SER A 20 16.16 -41.02 -14.19
C SER A 20 16.46 -39.50 -14.26
N ILE A 21 17.45 -39.05 -15.00
CA ILE A 21 17.85 -37.64 -15.07
C ILE A 21 17.11 -36.88 -16.19
N VAL A 22 16.55 -37.58 -17.19
CA VAL A 22 15.86 -36.93 -18.31
C VAL A 22 14.40 -36.55 -18.00
N ALA A 23 13.82 -37.08 -16.92
CA ALA A 23 12.42 -36.82 -16.57
C ALA A 23 12.20 -35.60 -15.65
N LEU A 24 13.25 -34.89 -15.20
CA LEU A 24 13.14 -33.75 -14.26
C LEU A 24 13.29 -32.37 -14.91
N THR A 25 13.45 -32.30 -16.24
CA THR A 25 13.59 -30.98 -16.91
C THR A 25 12.33 -30.45 -17.57
N SER A 26 11.16 -31.13 -17.38
CA SER A 26 9.89 -30.71 -17.99
C SER A 26 8.91 -30.04 -17.03
N ALA A 27 9.33 -29.68 -15.83
CA ALA A 27 8.47 -28.99 -14.88
C ALA A 27 9.15 -27.68 -14.45
N CYS A 28 8.95 -26.62 -15.20
CA CYS A 28 8.85 -25.22 -14.79
C CYS A 28 9.09 -24.33 -16.03
N SER A 29 8.12 -24.31 -16.92
CA SER A 29 7.90 -23.16 -17.77
C SER A 29 6.48 -22.65 -17.52
N THR A 30 6.20 -22.27 -16.27
CA THR A 30 5.27 -21.17 -16.08
C THR A 30 6.06 -19.95 -16.56
N LYS A 31 5.87 -19.56 -17.81
CA LYS A 31 6.11 -18.19 -18.23
C LYS A 31 5.28 -17.37 -17.24
N ASN A 32 5.94 -16.73 -16.26
CA ASN A 32 5.41 -15.51 -15.72
C ASN A 32 5.33 -14.58 -16.93
N ALA A 33 4.16 -14.53 -17.56
CA ALA A 33 3.84 -13.45 -18.45
C ALA A 33 3.99 -12.22 -17.58
N GLY A 34 4.96 -11.37 -17.89
CA GLY A 34 5.03 -10.06 -17.29
C GLY A 34 3.68 -9.36 -17.46
N PRO A 35 3.42 -8.26 -16.73
CA PRO A 35 2.17 -7.53 -16.84
C PRO A 35 1.83 -7.35 -18.32
N SER A 36 0.60 -7.69 -18.72
CA SER A 36 0.14 -7.45 -20.09
C SER A 36 0.24 -5.95 -20.35
N ALA A 37 0.75 -5.55 -21.52
CA ALA A 37 0.78 -4.15 -21.91
C ALA A 37 -0.65 -3.56 -22.02
N ASP A 38 -1.67 -4.42 -22.14
CA ASP A 38 -3.09 -4.06 -22.18
C ASP A 38 -3.91 -5.14 -21.43
N PRO A 39 -3.98 -5.09 -20.10
CA PRO A 39 -4.70 -6.07 -19.30
C PRO A 39 -6.22 -5.92 -19.47
N ASP A 40 -6.97 -7.03 -19.36
CA ASP A 40 -8.45 -7.03 -19.38
C ASP A 40 -9.04 -6.44 -18.10
N LYS A 41 -8.28 -6.45 -17.01
CA LYS A 41 -8.67 -5.93 -15.70
C LYS A 41 -7.63 -4.95 -15.18
N LEU A 42 -8.09 -3.81 -14.62
CA LEU A 42 -7.25 -2.83 -13.95
C LEU A 42 -7.48 -2.86 -12.44
N ILE A 43 -6.39 -2.90 -11.69
CA ILE A 43 -6.39 -2.80 -10.22
C ILE A 43 -6.24 -1.33 -9.85
N VAL A 44 -7.25 -0.79 -9.15
CA VAL A 44 -7.31 0.61 -8.70
C VAL A 44 -7.19 0.63 -7.18
N ALA A 45 -6.05 1.07 -6.68
CA ALA A 45 -5.79 1.14 -5.25
C ALA A 45 -6.28 2.46 -4.64
N LEU A 46 -6.95 2.36 -3.50
CA LEU A 46 -7.43 3.48 -2.70
C LEU A 46 -6.72 3.48 -1.35
N ILE A 47 -6.38 4.67 -0.84
CA ILE A 47 -5.76 4.78 0.49
C ILE A 47 -6.74 4.38 1.58
N PRO A 48 -6.28 3.71 2.65
CA PRO A 48 -7.12 3.33 3.80
C PRO A 48 -7.27 4.51 4.78
N ASP A 49 -7.81 5.62 4.30
CA ASP A 49 -8.02 6.83 5.12
C ASP A 49 -9.24 6.71 6.05
N GLU A 50 -10.15 5.78 5.73
CA GLU A 50 -11.29 5.39 6.55
C GLU A 50 -11.45 3.86 6.58
N ASN A 51 -12.55 3.36 7.13
CA ASN A 51 -12.87 1.92 7.06
C ASN A 51 -12.93 1.44 5.61
N ALA A 52 -12.28 0.32 5.30
CA ALA A 52 -12.12 -0.18 3.94
C ALA A 52 -13.46 -0.39 3.20
N ALA A 53 -14.51 -0.86 3.90
CA ALA A 53 -15.83 -1.04 3.28
C ALA A 53 -16.45 0.30 2.89
N THR A 54 -16.31 1.33 3.72
CA THR A 54 -16.74 2.70 3.43
C THR A 54 -15.99 3.27 2.24
N VAL A 55 -14.66 3.14 2.22
CA VAL A 55 -13.83 3.61 1.09
C VAL A 55 -14.27 2.98 -0.22
N ILE A 56 -14.50 1.66 -0.25
CA ILE A 56 -14.97 0.96 -1.46
C ILE A 56 -16.37 1.45 -1.85
N GLN A 57 -17.30 1.56 -0.89
CA GLN A 57 -18.67 2.00 -1.14
C GLN A 57 -18.72 3.41 -1.74
N ASP A 58 -17.98 4.34 -1.17
CA ASP A 58 -17.96 5.74 -1.60
C ASP A 58 -17.30 5.94 -2.98
N ASN A 59 -16.54 4.96 -3.44
CA ASN A 59 -15.86 5.01 -4.73
C ASN A 59 -16.49 4.10 -5.81
N GLN A 60 -17.71 3.56 -5.59
CA GLN A 60 -18.41 2.79 -6.63
C GLN A 60 -18.66 3.61 -7.89
N GLY A 61 -19.06 4.88 -7.77
CA GLY A 61 -19.23 5.75 -8.94
C GLY A 61 -17.94 5.98 -9.73
N LEU A 62 -16.78 6.01 -9.05
CA LEU A 62 -15.47 6.03 -9.72
C LEU A 62 -15.22 4.72 -10.48
N LYS A 63 -15.50 3.59 -9.86
CA LYS A 63 -15.38 2.26 -10.50
C LYS A 63 -16.22 2.19 -11.77
N ASP A 64 -17.50 2.56 -11.69
CA ASP A 64 -18.43 2.51 -12.83
C ASP A 64 -17.95 3.41 -13.97
N TYR A 65 -17.51 4.64 -13.66
CA TYR A 65 -16.95 5.57 -14.62
C TYR A 65 -15.68 5.00 -15.31
N LEU A 66 -14.75 4.44 -14.54
CA LEU A 66 -13.51 3.87 -15.09
C LEU A 66 -13.80 2.61 -15.93
N THR A 67 -14.77 1.79 -15.54
CA THR A 67 -15.21 0.61 -16.30
C THR A 67 -15.73 1.04 -17.67
N GLU A 68 -16.57 2.07 -17.75
CA GLU A 68 -17.08 2.59 -19.02
C GLU A 68 -15.97 3.28 -19.84
N ALA A 69 -15.13 4.09 -19.18
CA ALA A 69 -14.11 4.89 -19.87
C ALA A 69 -12.99 4.04 -20.48
N PHE A 70 -12.63 2.92 -19.86
CA PHE A 70 -11.55 2.04 -20.34
C PHE A 70 -12.06 0.78 -21.05
N ASP A 71 -13.36 0.49 -21.00
CA ASP A 71 -13.96 -0.77 -21.46
C ASP A 71 -13.25 -1.99 -20.86
N LYS A 72 -12.98 -1.95 -19.54
CA LYS A 72 -12.25 -2.97 -18.79
C LYS A 72 -12.90 -3.27 -17.45
N GLU A 73 -12.63 -4.46 -16.92
CA GLU A 73 -12.97 -4.77 -15.53
C GLU A 73 -12.14 -3.88 -14.58
N ILE A 74 -12.79 -3.25 -13.61
CA ILE A 74 -12.13 -2.46 -12.57
C ILE A 74 -12.27 -3.16 -11.22
N GLU A 75 -11.13 -3.46 -10.60
CA GLU A 75 -11.06 -3.96 -9.24
C GLU A 75 -10.60 -2.85 -8.29
N LEU A 76 -11.49 -2.39 -7.40
CA LEU A 76 -11.10 -1.48 -6.32
C LEU A 76 -10.47 -2.27 -5.19
N VAL A 77 -9.27 -1.88 -4.76
CA VAL A 77 -8.58 -2.46 -3.61
C VAL A 77 -8.26 -1.37 -2.59
N VAL A 78 -8.43 -1.68 -1.30
CA VAL A 78 -7.97 -0.83 -0.20
C VAL A 78 -6.84 -1.57 0.50
N THR A 79 -5.67 -0.96 0.58
CA THR A 79 -4.49 -1.55 1.23
C THR A 79 -4.61 -1.51 2.75
N THR A 80 -3.77 -2.26 3.46
CA THR A 80 -3.77 -2.27 4.94
C THR A 80 -3.29 -0.97 5.56
N ASP A 81 -2.39 -0.27 4.87
CA ASP A 81 -1.80 1.01 5.23
C ASP A 81 -1.27 1.72 3.98
N TYR A 82 -0.86 2.98 4.14
CA TYR A 82 -0.33 3.79 3.03
C TYR A 82 1.01 3.24 2.50
N SER A 83 1.85 2.67 3.36
CA SER A 83 3.14 2.10 2.96
C SER A 83 2.95 0.88 2.08
N SER A 84 1.95 0.05 2.37
CA SER A 84 1.57 -1.12 1.56
C SER A 84 1.16 -0.71 0.14
N MET A 85 0.46 0.43 -0.02
CA MET A 85 0.11 0.95 -1.34
C MET A 85 1.35 1.49 -2.09
N ILE A 86 2.27 2.17 -1.40
CA ILE A 86 3.54 2.64 -1.96
C ILE A 86 4.37 1.45 -2.44
N GLU A 87 4.46 0.38 -1.65
CA GLU A 87 5.17 -0.84 -2.04
C GLU A 87 4.47 -1.60 -3.17
N ALA A 88 3.13 -1.58 -3.24
CA ALA A 88 2.40 -2.16 -4.36
C ALA A 88 2.70 -1.41 -5.67
N ALA A 89 2.73 -0.07 -5.64
CA ALA A 89 3.13 0.77 -6.77
C ALA A 89 4.58 0.49 -7.20
N ARG A 90 5.51 0.40 -6.26
CA ARG A 90 6.91 0.09 -6.52
C ARG A 90 7.14 -1.25 -7.21
N ASN A 91 6.26 -2.21 -6.97
CA ASN A 91 6.37 -3.58 -7.49
C ASN A 91 5.38 -3.88 -8.61
N ASP A 92 4.84 -2.86 -9.29
CA ASP A 92 3.90 -2.96 -10.42
C ASP A 92 2.69 -3.89 -10.12
N ARG A 93 2.15 -3.80 -8.88
CA ARG A 93 1.02 -4.63 -8.42
C ARG A 93 -0.31 -3.91 -8.47
N LEU A 94 -0.34 -2.71 -9.03
CA LEU A 94 -1.53 -1.91 -9.26
C LEU A 94 -1.34 -1.08 -10.52
N ASP A 95 -2.44 -0.77 -11.19
CA ASP A 95 -2.44 -0.01 -12.43
C ASP A 95 -2.73 1.47 -12.19
N LEU A 96 -3.64 1.75 -11.28
CA LEU A 96 -4.01 3.09 -10.86
C LEU A 96 -4.03 3.19 -9.34
N ALA A 97 -3.71 4.37 -8.80
CA ALA A 97 -3.79 4.59 -7.36
C ALA A 97 -4.25 6.01 -7.02
N TYR A 98 -5.09 6.12 -6.00
CA TYR A 98 -5.43 7.39 -5.37
C TYR A 98 -4.51 7.63 -4.18
N PHE A 99 -3.57 8.56 -4.33
CA PHE A 99 -2.63 8.98 -3.29
C PHE A 99 -3.05 10.31 -2.67
N GLY A 100 -2.76 10.48 -1.37
CA GLY A 100 -2.65 11.81 -0.78
C GLY A 100 -1.33 12.50 -1.18
N PRO A 101 -1.16 13.82 -0.98
CA PRO A 101 0.03 14.53 -1.43
C PRO A 101 1.34 13.96 -0.89
N LEU A 102 1.44 13.68 0.42
CA LEU A 102 2.67 13.10 1.01
C LEU A 102 2.92 11.68 0.50
N SER A 103 1.92 10.82 0.51
CA SER A 103 2.07 9.43 0.04
C SER A 103 2.42 9.38 -1.45
N TYR A 104 1.92 10.30 -2.28
CA TYR A 104 2.35 10.45 -3.67
C TYR A 104 3.85 10.78 -3.77
N VAL A 105 4.33 11.77 -3.01
CA VAL A 105 5.75 12.14 -3.01
C VAL A 105 6.64 10.97 -2.59
N LEU A 106 6.22 10.22 -1.56
CA LEU A 106 6.94 9.04 -1.09
C LEU A 106 6.94 7.92 -2.14
N ALA A 107 5.80 7.67 -2.80
CA ALA A 107 5.70 6.67 -3.86
C ALA A 107 6.53 7.07 -5.09
N LYS A 108 6.47 8.34 -5.53
CA LYS A 108 7.26 8.86 -6.65
C LYS A 108 8.78 8.77 -6.42
N ALA A 109 9.21 8.81 -5.17
CA ALA A 109 10.63 8.65 -4.83
C ALA A 109 11.17 7.22 -5.04
N VAL A 110 10.28 6.22 -5.13
CA VAL A 110 10.65 4.79 -5.22
C VAL A 110 10.04 4.05 -6.40
N SER A 111 9.24 4.73 -7.23
CA SER A 111 8.54 4.15 -8.40
C SER A 111 8.34 5.20 -9.50
N ASP A 112 8.07 4.74 -10.72
CA ASP A 112 7.86 5.59 -11.90
C ASP A 112 6.39 5.99 -12.11
N ILE A 113 5.65 6.23 -11.03
CA ILE A 113 4.26 6.68 -11.12
C ILE A 113 4.15 8.11 -11.63
N GLU A 114 3.11 8.38 -12.45
CA GLU A 114 2.82 9.71 -12.97
C GLU A 114 1.41 10.15 -12.57
N PRO A 115 1.23 11.40 -12.08
CA PRO A 115 -0.08 11.93 -11.75
C PRO A 115 -0.79 12.36 -13.03
N PHE A 116 -2.00 11.87 -13.27
CA PHE A 116 -2.79 12.24 -14.45
C PHE A 116 -4.10 12.97 -14.11
N ALA A 117 -4.57 12.86 -12.87
CA ALA A 117 -5.81 13.49 -12.39
C ALA A 117 -5.69 13.96 -10.94
N ALA A 118 -6.49 14.93 -10.56
CA ALA A 118 -6.63 15.37 -9.18
C ALA A 118 -8.11 15.43 -8.78
N ARG A 119 -8.43 14.93 -7.56
CA ARG A 119 -9.77 15.02 -7.01
C ARG A 119 -10.11 16.47 -6.69
N ILE A 120 -11.28 16.93 -7.14
CA ILE A 120 -11.86 18.21 -6.75
C ILE A 120 -12.93 17.96 -5.69
N LYS A 121 -12.83 18.59 -4.53
CA LYS A 121 -13.82 18.54 -3.45
C LYS A 121 -14.24 19.97 -3.11
N GLY A 122 -15.57 20.23 -3.08
CA GLY A 122 -16.06 21.59 -2.81
C GLY A 122 -15.58 22.66 -3.83
N GLY A 123 -15.33 22.28 -5.09
CA GLY A 123 -14.88 23.19 -6.15
C GLY A 123 -13.40 23.55 -6.11
N THR A 124 -12.61 22.94 -5.23
CA THR A 124 -11.16 23.22 -5.09
C THR A 124 -10.32 21.95 -5.16
N LYS A 125 -9.07 22.08 -5.63
CA LYS A 125 -8.04 21.01 -5.61
C LYS A 125 -7.29 20.97 -4.28
N THR A 126 -7.54 21.92 -3.38
CA THR A 126 -6.88 22.01 -2.07
C THR A 126 -7.84 21.63 -0.96
N TYR A 127 -7.31 21.21 0.17
CA TYR A 127 -8.05 20.91 1.40
C TYR A 127 -7.22 21.32 2.61
N ASN A 128 -7.86 21.45 3.77
CA ASN A 128 -7.20 21.83 5.02
C ASN A 128 -7.07 20.62 5.96
N SER A 129 -5.97 20.57 6.71
CA SER A 129 -5.87 19.72 7.89
C SER A 129 -6.52 20.43 9.08
N CYS A 130 -7.17 19.67 9.94
CA CYS A 130 -7.77 20.17 11.18
C CYS A 130 -7.22 19.39 12.38
N ILE A 131 -6.84 20.11 13.43
CA ILE A 131 -6.58 19.52 14.74
C ILE A 131 -7.87 19.67 15.56
N ILE A 132 -8.37 18.57 16.10
CA ILE A 132 -9.57 18.55 16.93
C ILE A 132 -9.21 18.27 18.39
N GLY A 133 -9.77 19.02 19.31
CA GLY A 133 -9.58 18.88 20.74
C GLY A 133 -10.82 18.27 21.43
N ASN A 134 -10.60 17.41 22.42
CA ASN A 134 -11.66 16.89 23.25
C ASN A 134 -12.02 17.92 24.33
N THR A 135 -13.04 18.74 24.09
CA THR A 135 -13.48 19.79 25.00
C THR A 135 -13.97 19.26 26.34
N LYS A 136 -14.50 18.02 26.39
CA LYS A 136 -14.89 17.37 27.66
C LYS A 136 -13.68 17.03 28.55
N LYS A 137 -12.49 16.91 27.94
CA LYS A 137 -11.21 16.74 28.64
C LYS A 137 -10.45 18.04 28.85
N GLY A 138 -11.05 19.17 28.53
CA GLY A 138 -10.46 20.50 28.69
C GLY A 138 -9.43 20.88 27.59
N VAL A 139 -9.34 20.12 26.51
CA VAL A 139 -8.40 20.43 25.41
C VAL A 139 -9.07 21.41 24.46
N THR A 140 -8.73 22.69 24.58
CA THR A 140 -9.34 23.79 23.82
C THR A 140 -8.31 24.69 23.13
N SER A 141 -7.02 24.51 23.48
CA SER A 141 -5.89 25.28 22.94
C SER A 141 -4.66 24.39 22.71
N PHE A 142 -3.64 24.91 22.04
CA PHE A 142 -2.38 24.21 21.87
C PHE A 142 -1.64 23.97 23.21
N ASP A 143 -1.76 24.89 24.17
CA ASP A 143 -1.14 24.72 25.47
C ASP A 143 -1.71 23.53 26.26
N ASP A 144 -2.96 23.20 26.05
CA ASP A 144 -3.64 22.07 26.70
C ASP A 144 -3.15 20.70 26.18
N ILE A 145 -2.41 20.69 25.07
CA ILE A 145 -1.83 19.46 24.50
C ILE A 145 -0.63 18.96 25.31
N LYS A 146 0.03 19.82 26.08
CA LYS A 146 1.19 19.45 26.90
C LYS A 146 0.83 18.36 27.91
N GLY A 147 1.66 17.31 27.92
CA GLY A 147 1.45 16.15 28.79
C GLY A 147 0.35 15.18 28.35
N THR A 148 -0.27 15.41 27.16
CA THR A 148 -1.34 14.55 26.65
C THR A 148 -0.85 13.53 25.64
N THR A 149 -1.76 12.64 25.21
CA THR A 149 -1.61 11.79 24.02
C THR A 149 -2.31 12.42 22.83
N PHE A 150 -1.58 12.57 21.73
CA PHE A 150 -2.08 13.11 20.47
C PHE A 150 -2.22 11.98 19.45
N ALA A 151 -3.42 11.77 18.93
CA ALA A 151 -3.70 10.78 17.93
C ALA A 151 -3.28 11.28 16.53
N LEU A 152 -2.56 10.46 15.81
CA LEU A 152 -2.12 10.67 14.43
C LEU A 152 -2.70 9.56 13.56
N GLY A 153 -2.95 9.84 12.29
CA GLY A 153 -3.36 8.83 11.31
C GLY A 153 -2.20 7.97 10.87
N ASP A 154 -2.08 7.73 9.57
CA ASP A 154 -0.98 6.96 8.98
C ASP A 154 0.31 7.81 8.90
N PRO A 155 1.51 7.23 9.11
CA PRO A 155 2.78 7.92 8.97
C PRO A 155 3.01 8.59 7.61
N ALA A 156 2.41 8.11 6.53
CA ALA A 156 2.48 8.71 5.20
C ALA A 156 1.28 9.63 4.87
N SER A 157 0.42 9.93 5.88
CA SER A 157 -0.69 10.87 5.71
C SER A 157 -0.23 12.32 5.75
N THR A 158 -0.75 13.13 4.82
CA THR A 158 -0.54 14.58 4.78
C THR A 158 -1.29 15.29 5.91
N SER A 159 -2.61 15.08 5.99
CA SER A 159 -3.51 15.87 6.84
C SER A 159 -3.66 15.33 8.26
N SER A 160 -3.43 14.02 8.48
CA SER A 160 -3.53 13.43 9.82
C SER A 160 -2.18 13.11 10.47
N ARG A 161 -1.05 13.45 9.79
CA ARG A 161 0.30 13.30 10.37
C ARG A 161 1.21 14.49 10.06
N LEU A 162 1.55 14.75 8.78
CA LEU A 162 2.58 15.74 8.44
C LEU A 162 2.19 17.17 8.88
N PHE A 163 1.03 17.65 8.46
CA PHE A 163 0.58 19.00 8.82
C PHE A 163 0.25 19.17 10.30
N PRO A 164 -0.43 18.24 10.99
CA PRO A 164 -0.58 18.31 12.44
C PRO A 164 0.76 18.41 13.19
N GLU A 165 1.74 17.56 12.87
CA GLU A 165 3.06 17.62 13.51
C GLU A 165 3.77 18.95 13.22
N LEU A 166 3.69 19.47 12.00
CA LEU A 166 4.26 20.76 11.63
C LEU A 166 3.58 21.89 12.41
N THR A 167 2.25 21.93 12.43
CA THR A 167 1.48 22.95 13.17
C THR A 167 1.81 22.93 14.66
N LEU A 168 1.92 21.73 15.27
CA LEU A 168 2.31 21.62 16.67
C LEU A 168 3.72 22.14 16.90
N ALA A 169 4.67 21.82 16.03
CA ALA A 169 6.05 22.31 16.11
C ALA A 169 6.14 23.85 15.98
N GLU A 170 5.37 24.44 15.06
CA GLU A 170 5.27 25.91 14.88
C GLU A 170 4.66 26.62 16.11
N ASN A 171 3.86 25.89 16.90
CA ASN A 171 3.32 26.34 18.19
C ASN A 171 4.19 25.92 19.38
N GLY A 172 5.45 25.52 19.15
CA GLY A 172 6.43 25.23 20.19
C GLY A 172 6.24 23.87 20.89
N LEU A 173 5.44 22.97 20.32
CA LEU A 173 5.17 21.63 20.87
C LEU A 173 5.96 20.56 20.13
N THR A 174 6.74 19.77 20.85
CA THR A 174 7.60 18.71 20.31
C THR A 174 7.10 17.34 20.74
N LYS A 175 6.84 16.48 19.75
CA LYS A 175 6.46 15.08 20.00
C LYS A 175 7.56 14.34 20.78
N GLY A 176 7.18 13.56 21.77
CA GLY A 176 8.08 12.82 22.66
C GLY A 176 8.64 13.67 23.81
N LYS A 177 8.49 15.01 23.79
CA LYS A 177 8.88 15.92 24.87
C LYS A 177 7.64 16.55 25.51
N ASP A 178 6.84 17.24 24.72
CA ASP A 178 5.69 18.00 25.21
C ASP A 178 4.39 17.19 25.15
N PHE A 179 4.29 16.21 24.25
CA PHE A 179 3.16 15.28 24.11
C PHE A 179 3.62 13.92 23.57
N GLN A 180 2.81 12.88 23.77
CA GLN A 180 3.02 11.56 23.18
C GLN A 180 2.18 11.40 21.90
N GLY A 181 2.82 11.10 20.76
CA GLY A 181 2.13 10.80 19.52
C GLY A 181 1.82 9.31 19.41
N VAL A 182 0.57 8.96 19.05
CA VAL A 182 0.16 7.57 18.75
C VAL A 182 -0.44 7.53 17.35
N PHE A 183 -0.01 6.54 16.57
CA PHE A 183 -0.56 6.31 15.23
C PHE A 183 -1.74 5.35 15.29
N LEU A 184 -2.88 5.74 14.75
CA LEU A 184 -4.12 4.98 14.72
C LEU A 184 -4.50 4.51 13.30
N GLY A 185 -3.74 4.91 12.29
CA GLY A 185 -3.85 4.45 10.89
C GLY A 185 -4.85 5.26 10.06
N SER A 186 -6.12 5.30 10.45
CA SER A 186 -7.18 5.95 9.66
C SER A 186 -7.69 7.25 10.30
N HIS A 187 -8.41 8.07 9.53
CA HIS A 187 -8.96 9.35 9.98
C HIS A 187 -10.12 9.15 10.95
N ASP A 188 -10.98 8.16 10.72
CA ASP A 188 -12.07 7.81 11.61
C ASP A 188 -11.56 7.34 12.98
N ALA A 189 -10.49 6.53 13.02
CA ALA A 189 -9.89 6.11 14.28
C ALA A 189 -9.27 7.28 15.06
N VAL A 190 -8.76 8.32 14.38
CA VAL A 190 -8.25 9.54 15.03
C VAL A 190 -9.39 10.40 15.60
N ALA A 191 -10.57 10.38 14.98
CA ALA A 191 -11.72 11.20 15.37
C ALA A 191 -12.54 10.61 16.54
N LEU A 192 -12.43 9.31 16.83
CA LEU A 192 -13.14 8.59 17.91
C LEU A 192 -12.44 8.70 19.25
#